data_2736ce4be8f40c41f2b1c6162b55f7f0
#
_entry.id   2736ce4be8f40c41f2b1c6162b55f7f0
#
_cell.length_a   1.000
_cell.length_b   1.000
_cell.length_c   1.000
_cell.angle_alpha   90.00
_cell.angle_beta   90.00
_cell.angle_gamma   90.00
#
_symmetry.space_group_name_H-M   'P 1'
#
loop_
_entity.id
_entity.type
_entity.pdbx_description
1 polymer ?
#
loop_
_entity_poly.entity_id
_entity_poly.type
_entity_poly.pdbx_seq_one_letter_code
_entity_poly.pdbx_strand_id
1 'polypeptide(L)'
;MRASLTHHENLLYRLTHSPAHVVSGGYSCCCQSRSAVTSFHQSLILSSLGFFSCSHNTPRLNMEWQPCTDEYEKLVIRMSTPRVVIDNAVCSTATIVKVDSGRKHGILLDAVQVLSDLNLSIKKAYISSDGRWFMDVFHVTDQNGNKLTDQSVLNYIEQSLGGIHNGSANVLNGLTTLELTGTDRVGLLSEVFAVLAEQQCDVVNAKVWTHNGRIASLIYVKDSSSGTLIEDSQRIKTIEARLRNVLKGDNDIRSAKTSFTNAVVHTERRLHQMMYADRDYQRNPIFKSTSDIPVVTVQNWAERGYSVVNVQCKDRIKLLFDVVCNLTDMEYVVFHGTAKTTVDQAYLEFYIRHKDGTPISSEPERHRVIQCLQAAVERRAFEGVMLELCTEDRQGLLAEVMRTFRENGLNVTRAEISTIGDRTSNVFYVTDAIGYPADPKIIESVRQKVGLSHLKVKELALVCHEKAEREDEAVGVGGAVLLCLGSLVRRNLYNLGLIKSCS
;
A
#
# COMPACT_ATOMS: atom_id res chain seq x y z
N MET A 1 6.53 -48.45 -10.28
CA MET A 1 5.51 -48.67 -9.24
C MET A 1 4.57 -47.50 -9.27
N ARG A 2 3.37 -47.72 -9.83
CA ARG A 2 2.23 -46.80 -9.81
C ARG A 2 1.50 -47.03 -8.49
N ALA A 3 1.08 -45.96 -7.83
CA ALA A 3 -0.19 -45.81 -7.11
C ALA A 3 -0.04 -44.80 -5.95
N SER A 4 -0.84 -43.81 -6.01
CA SER A 4 -1.37 -43.00 -4.91
C SER A 4 -1.37 -41.47 -5.17
N LEU A 5 -2.27 -41.08 -6.07
CA LEU A 5 -2.68 -39.67 -6.25
C LEU A 5 -4.12 -39.67 -6.81
N THR A 6 -5.09 -40.06 -5.99
CA THR A 6 -6.52 -39.95 -6.32
C THR A 6 -7.33 -39.99 -5.02
N HIS A 7 -7.46 -38.87 -4.32
CA HIS A 7 -8.53 -38.73 -3.31
C HIS A 7 -8.96 -37.30 -2.97
N HIS A 8 -8.44 -36.28 -3.64
CA HIS A 8 -8.83 -34.90 -3.30
C HIS A 8 -9.64 -34.17 -4.38
N GLU A 9 -9.77 -34.73 -5.58
CA GLU A 9 -10.53 -34.09 -6.68
C GLU A 9 -12.04 -34.39 -6.69
N ASN A 10 -12.53 -35.32 -5.91
CA ASN A 10 -13.91 -35.79 -5.99
C ASN A 10 -14.92 -35.06 -5.07
N LEU A 11 -14.49 -34.09 -4.27
CA LEU A 11 -15.43 -33.35 -3.40
C LEU A 11 -15.97 -32.04 -4.01
N LEU A 12 -15.32 -31.51 -5.03
CA LEU A 12 -15.74 -30.26 -5.67
C LEU A 12 -16.68 -30.45 -6.87
N TYR A 13 -16.83 -31.67 -7.36
CA TYR A 13 -17.65 -31.98 -8.55
C TYR A 13 -19.13 -32.27 -8.27
N ARG A 14 -19.53 -32.34 -6.99
CA ARG A 14 -20.91 -32.72 -6.61
C ARG A 14 -21.89 -31.58 -6.32
N LEU A 15 -21.47 -30.33 -6.45
CA LEU A 15 -22.33 -29.18 -6.13
C LEU A 15 -22.81 -28.35 -7.33
N THR A 16 -22.54 -28.74 -8.57
CA THR A 16 -22.85 -27.89 -9.73
C THR A 16 -23.68 -28.51 -10.84
N HIS A 17 -24.30 -29.68 -10.68
CA HIS A 17 -25.18 -30.21 -11.73
C HIS A 17 -26.48 -30.75 -11.16
N SER A 18 -27.54 -29.97 -11.31
CA SER A 18 -28.93 -30.44 -11.35
C SER A 18 -29.57 -30.01 -12.66
N PRO A 19 -30.22 -30.92 -13.40
CA PRO A 19 -30.69 -30.61 -14.74
C PRO A 19 -32.05 -29.91 -14.70
N ALA A 20 -32.17 -28.78 -15.39
CA ALA A 20 -33.47 -28.17 -15.65
C ALA A 20 -34.05 -28.68 -17.01
N HIS A 21 -35.29 -29.16 -16.90
CA HIS A 21 -36.15 -29.60 -18.01
C HIS A 21 -36.38 -28.47 -19.04
N VAL A 22 -36.24 -28.85 -20.28
CA VAL A 22 -36.67 -28.09 -21.48
C VAL A 22 -38.19 -28.21 -21.63
N VAL A 23 -38.89 -27.09 -21.71
CA VAL A 23 -40.21 -27.01 -22.36
C VAL A 23 -40.17 -25.92 -23.42
N SER A 24 -40.38 -26.38 -24.65
CA SER A 24 -40.50 -25.60 -25.84
C SER A 24 -41.83 -24.87 -25.91
N GLY A 25 -41.80 -23.61 -26.35
CA GLY A 25 -42.98 -22.86 -26.70
C GLY A 25 -42.60 -21.62 -27.47
N GLY A 26 -42.61 -21.68 -28.78
CA GLY A 26 -42.34 -20.58 -29.66
C GLY A 26 -43.47 -19.56 -29.71
N TYR A 27 -43.13 -18.31 -29.96
CA TYR A 27 -43.85 -17.39 -30.83
C TYR A 27 -42.90 -16.30 -31.35
N SER A 28 -42.90 -16.24 -32.69
CA SER A 28 -42.31 -15.23 -33.57
C SER A 28 -43.06 -13.91 -33.45
N CYS A 29 -42.38 -12.78 -33.43
CA CYS A 29 -42.77 -11.66 -34.33
C CYS A 29 -41.64 -10.61 -34.40
N CYS A 30 -41.42 -10.20 -35.62
CA CYS A 30 -40.59 -9.12 -36.18
C CYS A 30 -40.89 -7.73 -35.56
N CYS A 31 -39.89 -6.86 -35.51
CA CYS A 31 -39.76 -5.68 -36.34
C CYS A 31 -38.53 -4.84 -35.98
N GLN A 32 -37.75 -4.65 -36.91
CA GLN A 32 -36.84 -3.65 -37.43
C GLN A 32 -36.92 -2.22 -36.87
N SER A 33 -35.75 -1.66 -36.71
CA SER A 33 -35.17 -0.50 -37.39
C SER A 33 -34.89 0.78 -36.56
N ARG A 34 -33.61 1.18 -36.73
CA ARG A 34 -33.05 2.51 -36.97
C ARG A 34 -32.85 3.51 -35.81
N SER A 35 -31.57 3.67 -35.56
CA SER A 35 -30.73 4.88 -35.60
C SER A 35 -31.39 6.24 -35.37
N ALA A 36 -30.85 7.03 -34.46
CA ALA A 36 -30.30 8.37 -34.75
C ALA A 36 -29.65 9.02 -33.55
N VAL A 37 -28.48 9.54 -33.79
CA VAL A 37 -27.69 10.55 -33.15
C VAL A 37 -28.52 11.82 -32.93
N THR A 38 -28.37 12.54 -31.82
CA THR A 38 -28.02 13.98 -31.82
C THR A 38 -27.86 14.54 -30.39
N SER A 39 -26.75 15.19 -30.24
CA SER A 39 -26.39 16.26 -29.31
C SER A 39 -27.38 17.42 -29.39
N PHE A 40 -27.66 18.11 -28.27
CA PHE A 40 -27.76 19.58 -28.30
C PHE A 40 -27.67 20.24 -26.91
N HIS A 41 -26.97 21.29 -26.93
CA HIS A 41 -26.62 22.39 -26.04
C HIS A 41 -27.78 23.15 -25.36
N GLN A 42 -27.43 23.71 -24.17
CA GLN A 42 -27.63 25.09 -23.69
C GLN A 42 -28.98 25.82 -23.91
N SER A 43 -29.50 26.42 -22.87
CA SER A 43 -29.50 27.89 -22.59
C SER A 43 -30.71 28.34 -21.83
N LEU A 44 -30.47 29.09 -20.76
CA LEU A 44 -31.04 30.33 -20.30
C LEU A 44 -32.45 30.76 -20.84
N ILE A 45 -33.34 31.15 -19.93
CA ILE A 45 -34.06 32.46 -20.00
C ILE A 45 -34.57 32.85 -18.60
N LEU A 46 -34.23 34.06 -18.20
CA LEU A 46 -34.79 34.91 -17.17
C LEU A 46 -36.09 35.55 -17.65
N SER A 47 -37.01 35.80 -16.72
CA SER A 47 -37.82 37.05 -16.57
C SER A 47 -39.03 36.74 -15.70
N SER A 48 -39.19 37.33 -14.59
CA SER A 48 -39.60 38.66 -14.17
C SER A 48 -41.10 38.74 -13.79
N LEU A 49 -41.30 39.38 -12.63
CA LEU A 49 -42.45 40.12 -12.15
C LEU A 49 -43.46 39.42 -11.24
N GLY A 50 -43.61 40.09 -10.08
CA GLY A 50 -44.83 40.09 -9.31
C GLY A 50 -44.65 40.30 -7.80
N PHE A 51 -44.49 41.53 -7.38
CA PHE A 51 -44.66 41.98 -6.00
C PHE A 51 -46.04 41.64 -5.42
N PHE A 52 -46.10 40.97 -4.30
CA PHE A 52 -47.13 41.27 -3.26
C PHE A 52 -46.56 41.05 -1.87
N SER A 53 -46.49 42.15 -1.14
CA SER A 53 -46.19 42.21 0.27
C SER A 53 -47.41 41.72 1.08
N CYS A 54 -47.18 40.77 1.97
CA CYS A 54 -48.08 40.57 3.10
C CYS A 54 -47.25 40.09 4.30
N SER A 55 -47.14 40.97 5.27
CA SER A 55 -46.52 40.74 6.57
C SER A 55 -47.42 39.85 7.43
N HIS A 56 -46.96 38.66 7.78
CA HIS A 56 -47.40 37.96 8.97
C HIS A 56 -46.23 37.27 9.64
N ASN A 57 -45.94 37.72 10.86
CA ASN A 57 -45.05 37.09 11.80
C ASN A 57 -45.58 35.70 12.19
N THR A 58 -44.87 34.68 11.79
CA THR A 58 -44.96 33.35 12.40
C THR A 58 -43.54 32.86 12.71
N PRO A 59 -43.30 32.29 13.90
CA PRO A 59 -41.97 31.80 14.24
C PRO A 59 -41.61 30.60 13.35
N ARG A 60 -40.53 30.74 12.57
CA ARG A 60 -39.94 29.61 11.85
C ARG A 60 -39.35 28.62 12.86
N LEU A 61 -40.08 27.57 13.13
CA LEU A 61 -39.48 26.31 13.61
C LEU A 61 -38.59 25.78 12.52
N ASN A 62 -37.29 25.88 12.72
CA ASN A 62 -36.31 25.13 11.95
C ASN A 62 -36.52 23.62 12.23
N MET A 63 -37.39 22.99 11.47
CA MET A 63 -37.38 21.54 11.35
C MET A 63 -36.24 21.22 10.38
N GLU A 64 -35.08 20.86 10.92
CA GLU A 64 -34.08 20.11 10.22
C GLU A 64 -34.73 18.80 9.77
N TRP A 65 -35.03 18.70 8.49
CA TRP A 65 -35.42 17.44 7.86
C TRP A 65 -34.20 16.51 7.91
N GLN A 66 -34.15 15.65 8.92
CA GLN A 66 -33.27 14.48 8.81
C GLN A 66 -33.78 13.65 7.61
N PRO A 67 -32.92 13.33 6.65
CA PRO A 67 -33.31 12.47 5.54
C PRO A 67 -33.77 11.14 6.12
N CYS A 68 -35.07 10.88 6.09
CA CYS A 68 -35.63 9.61 6.45
C CYS A 68 -35.21 8.62 5.38
N THR A 69 -34.07 7.92 5.59
CA THR A 69 -33.65 6.83 4.69
C THR A 69 -34.76 5.77 4.69
N ASP A 70 -35.26 5.49 3.49
CA ASP A 70 -36.26 4.44 3.24
C ASP A 70 -35.79 3.10 3.84
N GLU A 71 -36.72 2.25 4.25
CA GLU A 71 -36.40 0.90 4.78
C GLU A 71 -35.59 0.09 3.78
N TYR A 72 -35.84 0.30 2.48
CA TYR A 72 -35.08 -0.32 1.40
C TYR A 72 -33.62 0.18 1.39
N GLU A 73 -33.36 1.48 1.51
CA GLU A 73 -32.02 2.02 1.61
C GLU A 73 -31.28 1.51 2.85
N LYS A 74 -31.96 1.42 3.99
CA LYS A 74 -31.39 0.80 5.20
C LYS A 74 -31.06 -0.66 5.00
N LEU A 75 -31.88 -1.40 4.25
CA LEU A 75 -31.63 -2.81 3.94
C LEU A 75 -30.44 -2.92 2.98
N VAL A 76 -30.36 -2.10 1.92
CA VAL A 76 -29.24 -2.06 0.97
C VAL A 76 -27.94 -1.73 1.70
N ILE A 77 -27.95 -0.74 2.59
CA ILE A 77 -26.78 -0.39 3.41
C ILE A 77 -26.37 -1.60 4.28
N ARG A 78 -27.31 -2.26 4.95
CA ARG A 78 -27.02 -3.46 5.75
C ARG A 78 -26.46 -4.62 4.93
N MET A 79 -26.97 -4.83 3.72
CA MET A 79 -26.51 -5.89 2.82
C MET A 79 -25.16 -5.58 2.18
N SER A 80 -24.82 -4.33 2.02
CA SER A 80 -23.54 -3.88 1.41
C SER A 80 -22.45 -3.63 2.44
N THR A 81 -22.77 -3.58 3.73
CA THR A 81 -21.78 -3.42 4.79
C THR A 81 -21.00 -4.72 4.98
N PRO A 82 -19.66 -4.72 4.88
CA PRO A 82 -18.87 -5.90 5.12
C PRO A 82 -19.06 -6.45 6.53
N ARG A 83 -19.24 -7.77 6.63
CA ARG A 83 -19.22 -8.48 7.90
C ARG A 83 -17.81 -8.99 8.16
N VAL A 84 -17.23 -8.54 9.26
CA VAL A 84 -15.89 -8.97 9.69
C VAL A 84 -16.05 -9.92 10.88
N VAL A 85 -15.37 -11.05 10.81
CA VAL A 85 -15.32 -12.04 11.91
C VAL A 85 -13.87 -12.35 12.19
N ILE A 86 -13.46 -12.15 13.44
CA ILE A 86 -12.11 -12.50 13.89
C ILE A 86 -12.20 -13.70 14.82
N ASP A 87 -11.46 -14.76 14.52
CA ASP A 87 -11.50 -16.02 15.25
C ASP A 87 -10.10 -16.48 15.65
N ASN A 88 -9.90 -16.64 16.94
CA ASN A 88 -8.68 -17.16 17.55
C ASN A 88 -8.80 -18.63 17.97
N ALA A 89 -9.98 -19.26 17.86
CA ALA A 89 -10.20 -20.61 18.34
C ALA A 89 -9.90 -21.68 17.28
N VAL A 90 -10.26 -21.43 16.02
CA VAL A 90 -10.22 -22.41 14.93
C VAL A 90 -8.80 -22.80 14.51
N CYS A 91 -7.85 -21.84 14.48
CA CYS A 91 -6.46 -22.11 14.10
C CYS A 91 -5.55 -22.02 15.33
N SER A 92 -4.67 -23.01 15.52
CA SER A 92 -3.72 -23.01 16.66
C SER A 92 -2.58 -22.00 16.48
N THR A 93 -2.19 -21.70 15.23
CA THR A 93 -0.96 -20.94 14.90
C THR A 93 -1.22 -19.54 14.37
N ALA A 94 -2.46 -19.19 14.02
CA ALA A 94 -2.80 -17.90 13.43
C ALA A 94 -4.16 -17.40 13.88
N THR A 95 -4.37 -16.10 13.85
CA THR A 95 -5.69 -15.47 13.97
C THR A 95 -6.38 -15.51 12.61
N ILE A 96 -7.63 -15.91 12.55
CA ILE A 96 -8.43 -15.91 11.33
C ILE A 96 -9.20 -14.60 11.25
N VAL A 97 -9.03 -13.86 10.15
CA VAL A 97 -9.85 -12.70 9.81
C VAL A 97 -10.67 -13.06 8.58
N LYS A 98 -11.97 -13.14 8.73
CA LYS A 98 -12.94 -13.40 7.66
C LYS A 98 -13.65 -12.10 7.33
N VAL A 99 -13.61 -11.70 6.06
CA VAL A 99 -14.34 -10.57 5.52
C VAL A 99 -15.36 -11.07 4.52
N ASP A 100 -16.61 -10.75 4.74
CA ASP A 100 -17.76 -11.27 4.04
C ASP A 100 -18.65 -10.07 3.64
N SER A 101 -18.91 -9.88 2.36
CA SER A 101 -19.56 -8.65 1.87
C SER A 101 -20.35 -8.90 0.58
N GLY A 102 -21.43 -8.15 0.40
CA GLY A 102 -22.03 -7.95 -0.91
C GLY A 102 -21.01 -7.28 -1.86
N ARG A 103 -21.19 -7.49 -3.16
CA ARG A 103 -20.23 -7.06 -4.18
C ARG A 103 -19.92 -5.56 -4.09
N LYS A 104 -18.74 -5.23 -3.54
CA LYS A 104 -18.13 -3.91 -3.58
C LYS A 104 -16.77 -4.04 -4.24
N HIS A 105 -16.57 -3.30 -5.34
CA HIS A 105 -15.23 -3.23 -5.95
C HIS A 105 -14.23 -2.68 -4.93
N GLY A 106 -13.07 -3.34 -4.79
CA GLY A 106 -11.97 -2.90 -3.95
C GLY A 106 -11.93 -3.48 -2.54
N ILE A 107 -12.93 -4.27 -2.10
CA ILE A 107 -12.95 -4.82 -0.73
C ILE A 107 -11.69 -5.64 -0.40
N LEU A 108 -11.20 -6.43 -1.35
CA LEU A 108 -9.95 -7.18 -1.19
C LEU A 108 -8.76 -6.25 -0.93
N LEU A 109 -8.66 -5.15 -1.69
CA LEU A 109 -7.60 -4.17 -1.50
C LEU A 109 -7.73 -3.47 -0.14
N ASP A 110 -8.95 -3.07 0.24
CA ASP A 110 -9.21 -2.46 1.54
C ASP A 110 -8.79 -3.41 2.68
N ALA A 111 -9.12 -4.70 2.57
CA ALA A 111 -8.75 -5.71 3.56
C ALA A 111 -7.22 -5.89 3.67
N VAL A 112 -6.54 -6.12 2.56
CA VAL A 112 -5.08 -6.31 2.59
C VAL A 112 -4.34 -5.02 2.98
N GLN A 113 -4.92 -3.85 2.72
CA GLN A 113 -4.37 -2.57 3.13
C GLN A 113 -4.42 -2.43 4.66
N VAL A 114 -5.58 -2.65 5.29
CA VAL A 114 -5.73 -2.59 6.76
C VAL A 114 -4.77 -3.56 7.45
N LEU A 115 -4.69 -4.81 6.97
CA LEU A 115 -3.76 -5.80 7.54
C LEU A 115 -2.29 -5.39 7.36
N SER A 116 -1.97 -4.74 6.22
CA SER A 116 -0.62 -4.25 5.92
C SER A 116 -0.24 -3.03 6.76
N ASP A 117 -1.18 -2.12 7.03
CA ASP A 117 -0.94 -0.93 7.86
C ASP A 117 -0.60 -1.30 9.31
N LEU A 118 -1.16 -2.40 9.78
CA LEU A 118 -0.84 -3.00 11.07
C LEU A 118 0.45 -3.84 11.04
N ASN A 119 1.14 -3.94 9.90
CA ASN A 119 2.33 -4.77 9.68
C ASN A 119 2.12 -6.25 10.08
N LEU A 120 0.92 -6.78 9.81
CA LEU A 120 0.61 -8.19 10.07
C LEU A 120 1.20 -9.09 8.98
N SER A 121 1.64 -10.28 9.39
CA SER A 121 2.09 -11.32 8.48
C SER A 121 0.91 -12.18 8.05
N ILE A 122 0.67 -12.29 6.74
CA ILE A 122 -0.41 -13.12 6.18
C ILE A 122 0.19 -14.47 5.81
N LYS A 123 -0.11 -15.51 6.60
CA LYS A 123 0.40 -16.88 6.39
C LYS A 123 -0.39 -17.63 5.34
N LYS A 124 -1.69 -17.39 5.25
CA LYS A 124 -2.56 -17.92 4.21
C LYS A 124 -3.68 -16.92 3.91
N ALA A 125 -4.10 -16.89 2.65
CA ALA A 125 -5.32 -16.20 2.29
C ALA A 125 -6.13 -17.04 1.29
N TYR A 126 -7.44 -16.97 1.41
CA TYR A 126 -8.40 -17.54 0.47
C TYR A 126 -9.33 -16.43 0.05
N ILE A 127 -9.34 -16.15 -1.24
CA ILE A 127 -10.13 -15.10 -1.86
C ILE A 127 -11.18 -15.79 -2.72
N SER A 128 -12.44 -15.46 -2.53
CA SER A 128 -13.53 -16.06 -3.30
C SER A 128 -14.65 -15.07 -3.55
N SER A 129 -15.12 -15.04 -4.80
CA SER A 129 -16.28 -14.27 -5.21
C SER A 129 -17.12 -15.06 -6.21
N ASP A 130 -18.42 -15.19 -5.94
CA ASP A 130 -19.39 -15.79 -6.88
C ASP A 130 -20.01 -14.78 -7.86
N GLY A 131 -19.48 -13.56 -7.87
CA GLY A 131 -19.97 -12.47 -8.72
C GLY A 131 -21.00 -11.56 -8.04
N ARG A 132 -21.60 -11.96 -6.93
CA ARG A 132 -22.49 -11.12 -6.11
C ARG A 132 -22.03 -11.01 -4.66
N TRP A 133 -21.24 -11.96 -4.19
CA TRP A 133 -20.79 -12.05 -2.82
C TRP A 133 -19.29 -12.29 -2.76
N PHE A 134 -18.60 -11.62 -1.84
CA PHE A 134 -17.19 -11.80 -1.53
C PHE A 134 -17.03 -12.46 -0.18
N MET A 135 -16.14 -13.43 -0.10
CA MET A 135 -15.71 -14.03 1.14
C MET A 135 -14.18 -14.22 1.11
N ASP A 136 -13.48 -13.37 1.84
CA ASP A 136 -12.04 -13.43 1.96
C ASP A 136 -11.68 -13.92 3.36
N VAL A 137 -10.75 -14.86 3.45
CA VAL A 137 -10.29 -15.44 4.71
C VAL A 137 -8.79 -15.30 4.80
N PHE A 138 -8.30 -14.60 5.82
CA PHE A 138 -6.88 -14.38 6.06
C PHE A 138 -6.45 -15.06 7.35
N HIS A 139 -5.36 -15.82 7.30
CA HIS A 139 -4.66 -16.34 8.47
C HIS A 139 -3.50 -15.39 8.78
N VAL A 140 -3.61 -14.62 9.83
CA VAL A 140 -2.68 -13.56 10.17
C VAL A 140 -1.98 -13.81 11.49
N THR A 141 -0.74 -13.34 11.59
CA THR A 141 0.06 -13.31 12.81
C THR A 141 0.69 -11.93 12.98
N ASP A 142 1.18 -11.65 14.17
CA ASP A 142 2.09 -10.53 14.40
C ASP A 142 3.44 -10.77 13.70
N GLN A 143 4.37 -9.83 13.84
CA GLN A 143 5.71 -9.93 13.25
C GLN A 143 6.55 -11.07 13.86
N ASN A 144 6.22 -11.51 15.07
CA ASN A 144 6.89 -12.60 15.79
C ASN A 144 6.29 -13.98 15.48
N GLY A 145 5.26 -14.03 14.62
CA GLY A 145 4.56 -15.25 14.29
C GLY A 145 3.49 -15.67 15.28
N ASN A 146 3.12 -14.83 16.26
CA ASN A 146 2.11 -15.11 17.26
C ASN A 146 0.72 -14.67 16.79
N LYS A 147 -0.31 -15.28 17.39
CA LYS A 147 -1.69 -14.85 17.21
C LYS A 147 -1.92 -13.45 17.78
N LEU A 148 -2.89 -12.74 17.21
CA LEU A 148 -3.27 -11.41 17.70
C LEU A 148 -4.08 -11.54 18.99
N THR A 149 -3.58 -10.96 20.06
CA THR A 149 -4.22 -10.94 21.39
C THR A 149 -4.59 -9.54 21.84
N ASP A 150 -4.03 -8.50 21.21
CA ASP A 150 -4.31 -7.11 21.54
C ASP A 150 -5.70 -6.71 21.03
N GLN A 151 -6.61 -6.44 21.97
CA GLN A 151 -7.99 -6.08 21.67
C GLN A 151 -8.10 -4.76 20.87
N SER A 152 -7.15 -3.85 21.00
CA SER A 152 -7.14 -2.60 20.24
C SER A 152 -6.90 -2.86 18.75
N VAL A 153 -6.01 -3.81 18.43
CA VAL A 153 -5.73 -4.24 17.06
C VAL A 153 -6.95 -4.95 16.46
N LEU A 154 -7.57 -5.85 17.22
CA LEU A 154 -8.76 -6.58 16.77
C LEU A 154 -9.92 -5.62 16.49
N ASN A 155 -10.20 -4.70 17.40
CA ASN A 155 -11.24 -3.69 17.25
C ASN A 155 -10.97 -2.77 16.04
N TYR A 156 -9.70 -2.41 15.81
CA TYR A 156 -9.34 -1.60 14.66
C TYR A 156 -9.63 -2.32 13.34
N ILE A 157 -9.27 -3.61 13.24
CA ILE A 157 -9.57 -4.43 12.06
C ILE A 157 -11.06 -4.47 11.81
N GLU A 158 -11.86 -4.77 12.85
CA GLU A 158 -13.33 -4.85 12.74
C GLU A 158 -13.94 -3.51 12.30
N GLN A 159 -13.54 -2.39 12.91
CA GLN A 159 -14.07 -1.08 12.59
C GLN A 159 -13.65 -0.61 11.19
N SER A 160 -12.39 -0.82 10.82
CA SER A 160 -11.86 -0.37 9.53
C SER A 160 -12.46 -1.14 8.35
N LEU A 161 -12.72 -2.44 8.50
CA LEU A 161 -13.30 -3.29 7.47
C LEU A 161 -14.82 -3.37 7.54
N GLY A 162 -15.42 -3.15 8.72
CA GLY A 162 -16.87 -3.22 8.94
C GLY A 162 -17.66 -2.00 8.41
N GLY A 163 -17.00 -1.07 7.69
CA GLY A 163 -17.68 0.04 7.03
C GLY A 163 -18.11 1.19 7.96
N ILE A 164 -17.70 1.17 9.22
CA ILE A 164 -17.83 2.32 10.12
C ILE A 164 -16.59 3.22 9.83
N HIS A 165 -16.47 3.70 8.60
CA HIS A 165 -15.56 4.79 8.31
C HIS A 165 -16.13 6.10 8.93
N ASN A 166 -16.04 6.22 10.23
CA ASN A 166 -15.73 7.51 10.79
C ASN A 166 -14.31 7.79 10.29
N GLY A 167 -14.22 8.67 9.28
CA GLY A 167 -12.94 9.01 8.69
C GLY A 167 -11.92 9.16 9.81
N SER A 168 -11.03 8.20 9.94
CA SER A 168 -9.88 8.32 10.81
C SER A 168 -9.26 9.63 10.39
N ALA A 169 -9.43 10.67 11.21
CA ALA A 169 -8.81 11.96 10.97
C ALA A 169 -7.32 11.64 10.90
N ASN A 170 -6.81 11.53 9.68
CA ASN A 170 -5.43 11.23 9.46
C ASN A 170 -4.64 12.26 10.25
N VAL A 171 -3.72 11.79 11.08
CA VAL A 171 -2.75 12.63 11.81
C VAL A 171 -2.00 13.58 10.85
N LEU A 172 -2.10 13.32 9.55
CA LEU A 172 -1.55 14.11 8.45
C LEU A 172 -2.47 15.26 7.98
N ASN A 173 -3.67 15.41 8.56
CA ASN A 173 -4.50 16.61 8.30
C ASN A 173 -3.75 17.84 8.81
N GLY A 174 -3.49 18.80 7.93
CA GLY A 174 -2.70 19.99 8.24
C GLY A 174 -1.26 19.95 7.73
N LEU A 175 -0.88 18.92 6.94
CA LEU A 175 0.40 18.82 6.27
C LEU A 175 0.25 18.97 4.75
N THR A 176 1.21 19.60 4.13
CA THR A 176 1.31 19.66 2.67
C THR A 176 2.06 18.43 2.17
N THR A 177 1.47 17.67 1.25
CA THR A 177 2.08 16.49 0.66
C THR A 177 2.80 16.85 -0.63
N LEU A 178 4.07 16.50 -0.71
CA LEU A 178 4.93 16.67 -1.88
C LEU A 178 5.20 15.31 -2.51
N GLU A 179 4.82 15.15 -3.77
CA GLU A 179 5.10 13.97 -4.59
C GLU A 179 6.29 14.23 -5.50
N LEU A 180 7.27 13.36 -5.49
CA LEU A 180 8.48 13.44 -6.32
C LEU A 180 8.72 12.14 -7.07
N THR A 181 8.99 12.22 -8.38
CA THR A 181 9.53 11.12 -9.18
C THR A 181 10.67 11.61 -10.07
N GLY A 182 11.62 10.73 -10.31
CA GLY A 182 12.79 11.08 -11.13
C GLY A 182 13.73 9.90 -11.36
N THR A 183 14.90 10.20 -11.95
CA THR A 183 16.00 9.26 -12.08
C THR A 183 16.78 9.21 -10.77
N ASP A 184 16.97 7.99 -10.23
CA ASP A 184 17.77 7.80 -9.03
C ASP A 184 19.26 7.96 -9.31
N ARG A 185 19.97 8.57 -8.38
CA ARG A 185 21.42 8.73 -8.38
C ARG A 185 21.96 8.92 -6.96
N VAL A 186 23.21 8.56 -6.77
CA VAL A 186 23.89 8.75 -5.48
C VAL A 186 23.83 10.21 -5.07
N GLY A 187 23.38 10.48 -3.86
CA GLY A 187 23.29 11.82 -3.29
C GLY A 187 22.05 12.64 -3.66
N LEU A 188 21.13 12.12 -4.50
CA LEU A 188 19.91 12.82 -4.88
C LEU A 188 19.09 13.30 -3.67
N LEU A 189 18.90 12.44 -2.68
CA LEU A 189 18.14 12.80 -1.48
C LEU A 189 18.81 13.88 -0.64
N SER A 190 20.16 13.94 -0.65
CA SER A 190 20.90 15.04 -0.01
C SER A 190 20.53 16.41 -0.61
N GLU A 191 20.38 16.46 -1.92
CA GLU A 191 20.01 17.68 -2.64
C GLU A 191 18.53 18.03 -2.44
N VAL A 192 17.64 17.01 -2.47
CA VAL A 192 16.20 17.20 -2.19
C VAL A 192 15.98 17.79 -0.81
N PHE A 193 16.58 17.21 0.23
CA PHE A 193 16.41 17.71 1.60
C PHE A 193 17.11 19.04 1.83
N ALA A 194 18.21 19.33 1.12
CA ALA A 194 18.84 20.65 1.16
C ALA A 194 17.90 21.73 0.62
N VAL A 195 17.26 21.48 -0.53
CA VAL A 195 16.26 22.42 -1.08
C VAL A 195 15.09 22.63 -0.13
N LEU A 196 14.58 21.57 0.50
CA LEU A 196 13.48 21.70 1.47
C LEU A 196 13.90 22.53 2.69
N ALA A 197 15.11 22.31 3.22
CA ALA A 197 15.65 23.09 4.34
C ALA A 197 15.86 24.57 3.96
N GLU A 198 16.43 24.87 2.78
CA GLU A 198 16.60 26.25 2.26
C GLU A 198 15.26 26.96 2.06
N GLN A 199 14.21 26.21 1.70
CA GLN A 199 12.87 26.74 1.53
C GLN A 199 12.05 26.77 2.82
N GLN A 200 12.70 26.54 3.98
CA GLN A 200 12.06 26.54 5.30
C GLN A 200 10.87 25.57 5.39
N CYS A 201 11.04 24.37 4.85
CA CYS A 201 10.08 23.29 4.92
C CYS A 201 10.57 22.25 5.93
N ASP A 202 9.83 22.06 7.02
CA ASP A 202 10.08 20.98 7.97
C ASP A 202 9.44 19.69 7.47
N VAL A 203 10.23 18.63 7.41
CA VAL A 203 9.77 17.30 6.99
C VAL A 203 9.23 16.56 8.21
N VAL A 204 7.93 16.33 8.24
CA VAL A 204 7.25 15.63 9.33
C VAL A 204 7.24 14.12 9.10
N ASN A 205 6.97 13.72 7.86
CA ASN A 205 6.95 12.32 7.46
C ASN A 205 7.43 12.19 6.01
N ALA A 206 8.10 11.11 5.68
CA ALA A 206 8.40 10.80 4.29
C ALA A 206 8.58 9.30 4.07
N LYS A 207 8.18 8.85 2.89
CA LYS A 207 8.55 7.53 2.37
C LYS A 207 9.19 7.68 1.01
N VAL A 208 10.35 7.07 0.85
CA VAL A 208 11.14 7.09 -0.39
C VAL A 208 11.42 5.66 -0.82
N TRP A 209 11.18 5.37 -2.08
CA TRP A 209 11.51 4.10 -2.72
C TRP A 209 12.33 4.34 -3.97
N THR A 210 13.32 3.47 -4.19
CA THR A 210 14.03 3.41 -5.46
C THR A 210 13.91 2.01 -6.06
N HIS A 211 13.82 1.94 -7.38
CA HIS A 211 13.77 0.69 -8.11
C HIS A 211 14.16 0.91 -9.57
N ASN A 212 15.03 0.07 -10.11
CA ASN A 212 15.49 0.12 -11.52
C ASN A 212 15.94 1.52 -11.97
N GLY A 213 16.71 2.22 -11.12
CA GLY A 213 17.22 3.58 -11.42
C GLY A 213 16.16 4.67 -11.37
N ARG A 214 14.96 4.39 -10.84
CA ARG A 214 13.89 5.37 -10.62
C ARG A 214 13.68 5.59 -9.13
N ILE A 215 13.28 6.81 -8.79
CA ILE A 215 12.91 7.19 -7.42
C ILE A 215 11.47 7.69 -7.39
N ALA A 216 10.73 7.31 -6.36
CA ALA A 216 9.47 7.92 -5.99
C ALA A 216 9.48 8.24 -4.49
N SER A 217 9.00 9.42 -4.14
CA SER A 217 8.86 9.81 -2.74
C SER A 217 7.59 10.59 -2.47
N LEU A 218 7.03 10.34 -1.30
CA LEU A 218 5.96 11.12 -0.69
C LEU A 218 6.52 11.77 0.57
N ILE A 219 6.57 13.10 0.58
CA ILE A 219 7.15 13.89 1.66
C ILE A 219 6.04 14.79 2.21
N TYR A 220 5.78 14.67 3.50
CA TYR A 220 4.80 15.50 4.22
C TYR A 220 5.55 16.61 4.92
N VAL A 221 5.26 17.84 4.53
CA VAL A 221 5.95 19.03 5.02
C VAL A 221 5.00 20.02 5.65
N LYS A 222 5.53 20.81 6.57
CA LYS A 222 4.92 22.01 7.13
C LYS A 222 5.87 23.20 6.97
N ASP A 223 5.35 24.40 7.06
CA ASP A 223 6.15 25.60 7.10
C ASP A 223 6.90 25.70 8.44
N SER A 224 8.23 25.89 8.40
CA SER A 224 9.07 25.95 9.62
C SER A 224 8.72 27.15 10.51
N SER A 225 8.22 28.24 9.90
CA SER A 225 7.93 29.49 10.65
C SER A 225 6.58 29.48 11.33
N SER A 226 5.54 28.98 10.64
CA SER A 226 4.17 28.95 11.15
C SER A 226 3.76 27.61 11.74
N GLY A 227 4.48 26.53 11.41
CA GLY A 227 4.11 25.15 11.79
C GLY A 227 2.87 24.61 11.08
N THR A 228 2.34 25.33 10.07
CA THR A 228 1.11 24.99 9.35
C THR A 228 1.36 24.57 7.91
N LEU A 229 0.28 24.35 7.16
CA LEU A 229 0.30 24.11 5.71
C LEU A 229 1.02 25.23 4.96
N ILE A 230 1.70 24.85 3.88
CA ILE A 230 2.27 25.82 2.93
C ILE A 230 1.16 26.18 1.94
N GLU A 231 0.59 27.38 2.07
CA GLU A 231 -0.54 27.82 1.24
C GLU A 231 -0.12 28.81 0.13
N ASP A 232 1.03 29.47 0.27
CA ASP A 232 1.51 30.43 -0.73
C ASP A 232 1.84 29.76 -2.06
N SER A 233 0.97 29.99 -3.06
CA SER A 233 1.10 29.44 -4.40
C SER A 233 2.41 29.83 -5.10
N GLN A 234 2.97 31.00 -4.81
CA GLN A 234 4.24 31.43 -5.41
C GLN A 234 5.41 30.66 -4.81
N ARG A 235 5.39 30.47 -3.49
CA ARG A 235 6.39 29.66 -2.78
C ARG A 235 6.31 28.20 -3.22
N ILE A 236 5.12 27.62 -3.33
CA ILE A 236 4.91 26.26 -3.86
C ILE A 236 5.55 26.11 -5.23
N LYS A 237 5.26 27.01 -6.18
CA LYS A 237 5.85 26.98 -7.52
C LYS A 237 7.39 27.09 -7.50
N THR A 238 7.93 27.88 -6.59
CA THR A 238 9.39 28.03 -6.44
C THR A 238 10.02 26.74 -5.94
N ILE A 239 9.42 26.10 -4.92
CA ILE A 239 9.86 24.80 -4.38
C ILE A 239 9.80 23.73 -5.48
N GLU A 240 8.66 23.61 -6.19
CA GLU A 240 8.51 22.67 -7.29
C GLU A 240 9.56 22.86 -8.39
N ALA A 241 9.82 24.10 -8.80
CA ALA A 241 10.80 24.40 -9.83
C ALA A 241 12.22 24.01 -9.41
N ARG A 242 12.62 24.29 -8.17
CA ARG A 242 13.93 23.92 -7.63
C ARG A 242 14.07 22.40 -7.52
N LEU A 243 13.08 21.72 -6.96
CA LEU A 243 13.08 20.26 -6.83
C LEU A 243 13.07 19.57 -8.20
N ARG A 244 12.33 20.09 -9.16
CA ARG A 244 12.33 19.58 -10.54
C ARG A 244 13.73 19.71 -11.17
N ASN A 245 14.46 20.77 -10.91
CA ASN A 245 15.84 20.94 -11.41
C ASN A 245 16.79 19.90 -10.78
N VAL A 246 16.65 19.61 -9.47
CA VAL A 246 17.42 18.59 -8.79
C VAL A 246 17.10 17.18 -9.33
N LEU A 247 15.82 16.89 -9.57
CA LEU A 247 15.36 15.58 -10.04
C LEU A 247 15.72 15.28 -11.49
N LYS A 248 15.91 16.30 -12.35
CA LYS A 248 16.24 16.11 -13.76
C LYS A 248 17.59 15.43 -13.97
N GLY A 249 18.53 15.59 -13.06
CA GLY A 249 19.90 15.17 -13.30
C GLY A 249 20.45 15.79 -14.60
N ASP A 250 21.43 15.15 -15.18
CA ASP A 250 22.14 15.74 -16.36
C ASP A 250 21.38 15.57 -17.69
N ASN A 251 20.41 14.65 -17.84
CA ASN A 251 19.92 14.30 -19.18
C ASN A 251 18.44 13.89 -19.34
N ASP A 252 17.61 13.81 -18.29
CA ASP A 252 16.23 13.33 -18.46
C ASP A 252 15.15 14.31 -17.99
N ILE A 253 14.83 15.26 -18.87
CA ILE A 253 13.81 16.29 -18.62
C ILE A 253 12.40 15.67 -18.48
N ARG A 254 12.16 14.50 -19.05
CA ARG A 254 10.81 13.91 -19.15
C ARG A 254 10.38 13.19 -17.90
N SER A 255 11.31 12.72 -17.08
CA SER A 255 11.03 11.85 -15.94
C SER A 255 10.89 12.58 -14.61
N ALA A 256 11.37 13.81 -14.49
CA ALA A 256 11.30 14.59 -13.26
C ALA A 256 9.91 15.22 -13.09
N LYS A 257 9.15 14.73 -12.11
CA LYS A 257 7.84 15.27 -11.76
C LYS A 257 7.83 15.69 -10.29
N THR A 258 7.28 16.86 -10.03
CA THR A 258 7.02 17.37 -8.69
C THR A 258 5.60 17.90 -8.64
N SER A 259 4.86 17.56 -7.60
CA SER A 259 3.53 18.11 -7.39
C SER A 259 3.21 18.19 -5.90
N PHE A 260 2.50 19.25 -5.52
CA PHE A 260 1.91 19.38 -4.21
C PHE A 260 0.45 18.91 -4.25
N THR A 261 0.03 18.18 -3.24
CA THR A 261 -1.35 17.75 -3.08
C THR A 261 -1.76 17.79 -1.61
N ASN A 262 -3.03 18.14 -1.38
CA ASN A 262 -3.62 18.07 -0.05
C ASN A 262 -4.55 16.86 0.07
N ALA A 263 -4.56 15.99 -0.95
CA ALA A 263 -5.40 14.80 -0.94
C ALA A 263 -4.84 13.75 0.03
N VAL A 264 -5.72 13.21 0.84
CA VAL A 264 -5.40 12.07 1.69
C VAL A 264 -5.32 10.82 0.83
N VAL A 265 -4.13 10.26 0.68
CA VAL A 265 -3.89 9.04 -0.07
C VAL A 265 -3.15 8.04 0.80
N HIS A 266 -3.44 6.77 0.60
CA HIS A 266 -2.62 5.71 1.18
C HIS A 266 -1.20 5.77 0.61
N THR A 267 -0.23 6.12 1.46
CA THR A 267 1.13 6.46 1.05
C THR A 267 1.80 5.37 0.21
N GLU A 268 1.71 4.11 0.64
CA GLU A 268 2.40 3.01 -0.05
C GLU A 268 1.72 2.63 -1.37
N ARG A 269 0.39 2.71 -1.44
CA ARG A 269 -0.33 2.56 -2.71
C ARG A 269 0.05 3.66 -3.69
N ARG A 270 0.13 4.91 -3.21
CA ARG A 270 0.52 6.03 -4.06
C ARG A 270 1.94 5.88 -4.59
N LEU A 271 2.87 5.40 -3.78
CA LEU A 271 4.23 5.10 -4.24
C LEU A 271 4.24 4.03 -5.35
N HIS A 272 3.46 2.96 -5.22
CA HIS A 272 3.30 1.98 -6.29
C HIS A 272 2.77 2.62 -7.59
N GLN A 273 1.75 3.47 -7.50
CA GLN A 273 1.19 4.17 -8.65
C GLN A 273 2.20 5.11 -9.31
N MET A 274 2.97 5.85 -8.49
CA MET A 274 4.02 6.76 -8.99
C MET A 274 5.13 6.00 -9.70
N MET A 275 5.63 4.90 -9.14
CA MET A 275 6.65 4.04 -9.75
C MET A 275 6.14 3.40 -11.04
N TYR A 276 4.90 2.87 -11.03
CA TYR A 276 4.27 2.32 -12.23
C TYR A 276 4.12 3.38 -13.34
N ALA A 277 3.66 4.58 -13.01
CA ALA A 277 3.51 5.69 -13.97
C ALA A 277 4.86 6.16 -14.54
N ASP A 278 5.94 5.95 -13.81
CA ASP A 278 7.32 6.27 -14.21
C ASP A 278 8.05 5.07 -14.87
N ARG A 279 7.32 3.98 -15.14
CA ARG A 279 7.76 2.79 -15.88
C ARG A 279 8.98 2.08 -15.27
N ASP A 280 9.08 2.03 -13.96
CA ASP A 280 10.15 1.33 -13.25
C ASP A 280 10.20 -0.18 -13.54
N TYR A 281 9.09 -0.74 -14.03
CA TYR A 281 8.99 -2.15 -14.45
C TYR A 281 9.73 -2.46 -15.76
N GLN A 282 10.13 -1.44 -16.54
CA GLN A 282 10.96 -1.63 -17.72
C GLN A 282 12.39 -1.89 -17.26
N ARG A 283 12.79 -3.17 -17.27
CA ARG A 283 14.10 -3.58 -16.77
C ARG A 283 15.24 -3.00 -17.58
N ASN A 284 16.15 -2.31 -16.92
CA ASN A 284 17.51 -2.14 -17.42
C ASN A 284 18.28 -3.46 -17.13
N PRO A 285 18.96 -4.06 -18.10
CA PRO A 285 19.63 -5.35 -17.93
C PRO A 285 20.87 -5.34 -17.01
N ILE A 286 21.05 -4.31 -16.18
CA ILE A 286 22.24 -4.15 -15.35
C ILE A 286 22.06 -4.93 -14.05
N PHE A 287 22.71 -6.11 -14.01
CA PHE A 287 23.17 -6.88 -12.85
C PHE A 287 22.21 -7.04 -11.65
N LYS A 288 21.28 -8.01 -11.74
CA LYS A 288 20.75 -8.67 -10.54
C LYS A 288 21.18 -10.14 -10.53
N SER A 289 21.58 -10.63 -9.36
CA SER A 289 21.74 -12.05 -9.09
C SER A 289 20.46 -12.80 -9.49
N THR A 290 20.57 -13.84 -10.27
CA THR A 290 19.42 -14.60 -10.81
C THR A 290 18.64 -15.37 -9.75
N SER A 291 19.16 -15.50 -8.52
CA SER A 291 18.57 -16.34 -7.46
C SER A 291 17.35 -15.75 -6.75
N ASP A 292 17.19 -14.42 -6.74
CA ASP A 292 16.17 -13.74 -5.94
C ASP A 292 15.07 -13.05 -6.76
N ILE A 293 15.05 -13.30 -8.07
CA ILE A 293 14.04 -12.68 -8.95
C ILE A 293 12.69 -13.36 -8.74
N PRO A 294 11.61 -12.61 -8.46
CA PRO A 294 10.26 -13.15 -8.38
C PRO A 294 9.87 -13.87 -9.67
N VAL A 295 9.41 -15.11 -9.55
CA VAL A 295 8.85 -15.85 -10.68
C VAL A 295 7.38 -15.51 -10.81
N VAL A 296 7.02 -14.83 -11.89
CA VAL A 296 5.63 -14.48 -12.20
C VAL A 296 5.24 -15.14 -13.52
N THR A 297 4.16 -15.91 -13.51
CA THR A 297 3.60 -16.51 -14.71
C THR A 297 2.14 -16.10 -14.89
N VAL A 298 1.75 -15.95 -16.15
CA VAL A 298 0.36 -15.64 -16.51
C VAL A 298 -0.10 -16.65 -17.54
N GLN A 299 -1.16 -17.38 -17.21
CA GLN A 299 -1.80 -18.36 -18.11
C GLN A 299 -3.19 -17.85 -18.47
N ASN A 300 -3.52 -17.90 -19.76
CA ASN A 300 -4.80 -17.44 -20.24
C ASN A 300 -5.75 -18.62 -20.46
N TRP A 301 -6.93 -18.57 -19.84
CA TRP A 301 -8.02 -19.53 -19.98
C TRP A 301 -9.19 -18.85 -20.71
N ALA A 302 -8.95 -18.51 -21.97
CA ALA A 302 -9.90 -17.77 -22.81
C ALA A 302 -11.29 -18.42 -22.85
N GLU A 303 -11.36 -19.76 -22.91
CA GLU A 303 -12.63 -20.51 -22.90
C GLU A 303 -13.45 -20.30 -21.62
N ARG A 304 -12.79 -20.00 -20.50
CA ARG A 304 -13.40 -19.74 -19.19
C ARG A 304 -13.53 -18.27 -18.86
N GLY A 305 -13.03 -17.38 -19.72
CA GLY A 305 -13.14 -15.93 -19.56
C GLY A 305 -12.27 -15.33 -18.43
N TYR A 306 -11.13 -15.97 -18.10
CA TYR A 306 -10.21 -15.43 -17.10
C TYR A 306 -8.74 -15.80 -17.39
N SER A 307 -7.85 -15.14 -16.69
CA SER A 307 -6.42 -15.44 -16.68
C SER A 307 -5.98 -15.83 -15.27
N VAL A 308 -5.02 -16.74 -15.16
CA VAL A 308 -4.41 -17.19 -13.90
C VAL A 308 -3.03 -16.58 -13.79
N VAL A 309 -2.78 -15.87 -12.70
CA VAL A 309 -1.50 -15.27 -12.35
C VAL A 309 -0.91 -16.03 -11.17
N ASN A 310 0.29 -16.58 -11.35
CA ASN A 310 1.05 -17.19 -10.25
C ASN A 310 2.27 -16.34 -9.95
N VAL A 311 2.50 -16.07 -8.66
CA VAL A 311 3.67 -15.35 -8.15
C VAL A 311 4.36 -16.23 -7.12
N GLN A 312 5.64 -16.52 -7.35
CA GLN A 312 6.50 -17.21 -6.41
C GLN A 312 7.70 -16.31 -6.09
N CYS A 313 7.91 -16.02 -4.81
CA CYS A 313 9.00 -15.18 -4.35
C CYS A 313 9.30 -15.43 -2.87
N LYS A 314 10.34 -14.80 -2.35
CA LYS A 314 10.63 -14.79 -0.91
C LYS A 314 9.48 -14.16 -0.13
N ASP A 315 9.07 -14.79 1.00
CA ASP A 315 8.01 -14.27 1.86
C ASP A 315 8.46 -12.98 2.58
N ARG A 316 7.57 -12.04 2.72
CA ARG A 316 7.76 -10.80 3.48
C ARG A 316 6.44 -10.14 3.86
N ILE A 317 6.51 -9.31 4.86
CA ILE A 317 5.38 -8.45 5.25
C ILE A 317 4.97 -7.57 4.06
N LYS A 318 3.65 -7.34 3.92
CA LYS A 318 3.01 -6.54 2.86
C LYS A 318 3.09 -7.09 1.44
N LEU A 319 3.58 -8.33 1.25
CA LEU A 319 3.68 -8.92 -0.08
C LEU A 319 2.32 -9.03 -0.79
N LEU A 320 1.32 -9.54 -0.09
CA LEU A 320 -0.04 -9.67 -0.64
C LEU A 320 -0.64 -8.30 -1.02
N PHE A 321 -0.42 -7.28 -0.19
CA PHE A 321 -0.82 -5.91 -0.50
C PHE A 321 -0.16 -5.39 -1.78
N ASP A 322 1.15 -5.56 -1.93
CA ASP A 322 1.89 -5.06 -3.08
C ASP A 322 1.39 -5.68 -4.39
N VAL A 323 1.05 -6.99 -4.38
CA VAL A 323 0.52 -7.68 -5.56
C VAL A 323 -0.92 -7.26 -5.86
N VAL A 324 -1.81 -7.29 -4.86
CA VAL A 324 -3.22 -6.93 -5.03
C VAL A 324 -3.39 -5.47 -5.42
N CYS A 325 -2.63 -4.56 -4.81
CA CYS A 325 -2.61 -3.14 -5.15
C CYS A 325 -2.27 -2.91 -6.63
N ASN A 326 -1.21 -3.56 -7.14
CA ASN A 326 -0.82 -3.41 -8.54
C ASN A 326 -1.82 -4.05 -9.51
N LEU A 327 -2.39 -5.22 -9.20
CA LEU A 327 -3.47 -5.81 -10.01
C LEU A 327 -4.66 -4.86 -10.10
N THR A 328 -5.07 -4.28 -8.98
CA THR A 328 -6.19 -3.33 -8.91
C THR A 328 -5.89 -2.05 -9.69
N ASP A 329 -4.69 -1.49 -9.56
CA ASP A 329 -4.28 -0.25 -10.26
C ASP A 329 -4.04 -0.47 -11.77
N MET A 330 -3.79 -1.71 -12.21
CA MET A 330 -3.83 -2.13 -13.62
C MET A 330 -5.25 -2.47 -14.13
N GLU A 331 -6.29 -2.18 -13.31
CA GLU A 331 -7.71 -2.38 -13.64
C GLU A 331 -8.18 -3.84 -13.75
N TYR A 332 -7.42 -4.78 -13.17
CA TYR A 332 -7.88 -6.16 -13.05
C TYR A 332 -8.73 -6.38 -11.80
N VAL A 333 -9.72 -7.24 -11.93
CA VAL A 333 -10.54 -7.75 -10.83
C VAL A 333 -10.04 -9.14 -10.45
N VAL A 334 -9.63 -9.30 -9.19
CA VAL A 334 -9.35 -10.60 -8.59
C VAL A 334 -10.66 -11.16 -8.07
N PHE A 335 -11.12 -12.27 -8.62
CA PHE A 335 -12.38 -12.89 -8.18
C PHE A 335 -12.17 -14.22 -7.45
N HIS A 336 -11.01 -14.84 -7.60
CA HIS A 336 -10.58 -15.99 -6.83
C HIS A 336 -9.07 -15.93 -6.63
N GLY A 337 -8.59 -16.47 -5.52
CA GLY A 337 -7.15 -16.56 -5.28
C GLY A 337 -6.79 -17.29 -4.01
N THR A 338 -5.55 -17.73 -3.96
CA THR A 338 -4.93 -18.30 -2.78
C THR A 338 -3.57 -17.68 -2.55
N ALA A 339 -3.24 -17.44 -1.31
CA ALA A 339 -1.89 -17.11 -0.87
C ALA A 339 -1.47 -18.11 0.20
N LYS A 340 -0.25 -18.62 0.09
CA LYS A 340 0.33 -19.53 1.07
C LYS A 340 1.80 -19.19 1.23
N THR A 341 2.23 -19.02 2.47
CA THR A 341 3.63 -18.86 2.80
C THR A 341 4.18 -20.13 3.46
N THR A 342 5.39 -20.46 3.15
CA THR A 342 6.21 -21.47 3.83
C THR A 342 7.31 -20.73 4.61
N VAL A 343 8.34 -21.42 5.09
CA VAL A 343 9.37 -20.77 5.94
C VAL A 343 9.96 -19.51 5.30
N ASP A 344 10.32 -19.58 4.01
CA ASP A 344 10.97 -18.46 3.30
C ASP A 344 10.33 -18.10 1.96
N GLN A 345 9.32 -18.86 1.52
CA GLN A 345 8.72 -18.71 0.20
C GLN A 345 7.22 -18.40 0.30
N ALA A 346 6.77 -17.51 -0.56
CA ALA A 346 5.37 -17.23 -0.77
C ALA A 346 4.94 -17.71 -2.16
N TYR A 347 3.77 -18.32 -2.20
CA TYR A 347 3.08 -18.80 -3.38
C TYR A 347 1.73 -18.12 -3.44
N LEU A 348 1.52 -17.29 -4.46
CA LEU A 348 0.26 -16.58 -4.67
C LEU A 348 -0.30 -17.02 -6.02
N GLU A 349 -1.56 -17.37 -6.04
CA GLU A 349 -2.32 -17.71 -7.26
C GLU A 349 -3.57 -16.85 -7.30
N PHE A 350 -3.78 -16.12 -8.40
CA PHE A 350 -4.92 -15.26 -8.60
C PHE A 350 -5.61 -15.54 -9.93
N TYR A 351 -6.93 -15.59 -9.88
CA TYR A 351 -7.81 -15.67 -11.03
C TYR A 351 -8.32 -14.26 -11.29
N ILE A 352 -7.91 -13.70 -12.42
CA ILE A 352 -8.16 -12.30 -12.76
C ILE A 352 -8.89 -12.14 -14.11
N ARG A 353 -9.56 -11.02 -14.24
CA ARG A 353 -10.15 -10.55 -15.49
C ARG A 353 -10.19 -9.03 -15.50
N HIS A 354 -10.35 -8.43 -16.66
CA HIS A 354 -10.63 -6.99 -16.75
C HIS A 354 -11.97 -6.64 -16.10
N LYS A 355 -12.19 -5.36 -15.83
CA LYS A 355 -13.48 -4.85 -15.29
C LYS A 355 -14.67 -5.15 -16.21
N ASP A 356 -14.44 -5.24 -17.53
CA ASP A 356 -15.43 -5.62 -18.54
C ASP A 356 -15.71 -7.13 -18.61
N GLY A 357 -14.97 -7.92 -17.82
CA GLY A 357 -15.13 -9.37 -17.72
C GLY A 357 -14.27 -10.17 -18.70
N THR A 358 -13.43 -9.53 -19.52
CA THR A 358 -12.55 -10.21 -20.48
C THR A 358 -11.24 -10.69 -19.85
N PRO A 359 -10.65 -11.80 -20.31
CA PRO A 359 -9.31 -12.23 -19.89
C PRO A 359 -8.23 -11.38 -20.57
N ILE A 360 -6.98 -11.52 -20.13
CA ILE A 360 -5.82 -10.98 -20.84
C ILE A 360 -5.79 -11.57 -22.24
N SER A 361 -5.77 -10.73 -23.27
CA SER A 361 -5.98 -11.20 -24.65
C SER A 361 -4.72 -11.17 -25.51
N SER A 362 -3.73 -10.35 -25.14
CA SER A 362 -2.54 -10.12 -25.96
C SER A 362 -1.24 -10.49 -25.26
N GLU A 363 -0.25 -10.95 -26.02
CA GLU A 363 1.09 -11.27 -25.51
C GLU A 363 1.82 -10.04 -24.92
N PRO A 364 1.77 -8.85 -25.54
CA PRO A 364 2.36 -7.65 -24.94
C PRO A 364 1.75 -7.28 -23.59
N GLU A 365 0.43 -7.47 -23.45
CA GLU A 365 -0.27 -7.22 -22.20
C GLU A 365 0.14 -8.22 -21.12
N ARG A 366 0.18 -9.52 -21.47
CA ARG A 366 0.66 -10.57 -20.59
C ARG A 366 2.06 -10.27 -20.09
N HIS A 367 2.97 -9.89 -20.96
CA HIS A 367 4.34 -9.54 -20.62
C HIS A 367 4.40 -8.32 -19.69
N ARG A 368 3.59 -7.29 -19.95
CA ARG A 368 3.49 -6.10 -19.08
C ARG A 368 3.00 -6.47 -17.68
N VAL A 369 1.98 -7.33 -17.54
CA VAL A 369 1.49 -7.79 -16.23
C VAL A 369 2.60 -8.50 -15.46
N ILE A 370 3.34 -9.40 -16.11
CA ILE A 370 4.48 -10.09 -15.50
C ILE A 370 5.51 -9.08 -14.98
N GLN A 371 5.96 -8.16 -15.83
CA GLN A 371 6.96 -7.15 -15.45
C GLN A 371 6.48 -6.25 -14.31
N CYS A 372 5.21 -5.78 -14.37
CA CYS A 372 4.65 -4.92 -13.34
C CYS A 372 4.56 -5.61 -11.97
N LEU A 373 4.17 -6.88 -11.95
CA LEU A 373 4.09 -7.64 -10.69
C LEU A 373 5.47 -7.99 -10.14
N GLN A 374 6.43 -8.33 -11.01
CA GLN A 374 7.82 -8.49 -10.60
C GLN A 374 8.36 -7.20 -9.95
N ALA A 375 8.17 -6.05 -10.61
CA ALA A 375 8.56 -4.76 -10.07
C ALA A 375 7.85 -4.45 -8.73
N ALA A 376 6.54 -4.74 -8.63
CA ALA A 376 5.78 -4.53 -7.40
C ALA A 376 6.36 -5.29 -6.21
N VAL A 377 6.76 -6.54 -6.42
CA VAL A 377 7.42 -7.36 -5.41
C VAL A 377 8.81 -6.81 -5.09
N GLU A 378 9.60 -6.46 -6.11
CA GLU A 378 10.99 -6.03 -5.97
C GLU A 378 11.14 -4.66 -5.32
N ARG A 379 10.18 -3.72 -5.47
CA ARG A 379 10.25 -2.36 -4.86
C ARG A 379 10.46 -2.38 -3.34
N ARG A 380 10.06 -3.46 -2.68
CA ARG A 380 10.28 -3.65 -1.24
C ARG A 380 11.27 -4.77 -0.93
N ALA A 381 11.77 -5.46 -1.94
CA ALA A 381 12.81 -6.44 -1.73
C ALA A 381 14.04 -5.70 -1.19
N PHE A 382 14.55 -6.21 -0.08
CA PHE A 382 15.60 -5.54 0.66
C PHE A 382 16.97 -5.98 0.15
N GLU A 383 17.75 -5.01 -0.26
CA GLU A 383 19.18 -5.19 -0.53
C GLU A 383 19.93 -4.06 0.18
N GLY A 384 20.76 -4.36 1.19
CA GLY A 384 21.57 -3.34 1.84
C GLY A 384 21.56 -3.39 3.37
N VAL A 385 22.10 -2.33 3.99
CA VAL A 385 22.21 -2.19 5.44
C VAL A 385 21.10 -1.29 5.95
N MET A 386 20.38 -1.73 6.98
CA MET A 386 19.35 -0.93 7.62
C MET A 386 19.93 -0.09 8.75
N LEU A 387 19.78 1.23 8.65
CA LEU A 387 20.23 2.21 9.62
C LEU A 387 19.01 2.91 10.24
N GLU A 388 18.96 2.96 11.57
CA GLU A 388 17.94 3.69 12.31
C GLU A 388 18.55 4.92 12.99
N LEU A 389 18.02 6.10 12.67
CA LEU A 389 18.39 7.36 13.30
C LEU A 389 17.31 7.76 14.29
N CYS A 390 17.66 7.85 15.57
CA CYS A 390 16.80 8.34 16.63
C CYS A 390 17.49 9.50 17.36
N THR A 391 16.96 10.72 17.20
CA THR A 391 17.53 11.92 17.81
C THR A 391 16.47 13.01 18.00
N GLU A 392 16.81 14.10 18.64
CA GLU A 392 16.02 15.32 18.59
C GLU A 392 16.00 15.88 17.18
N ASP A 393 14.83 16.35 16.74
CA ASP A 393 14.68 16.97 15.41
C ASP A 393 15.26 18.39 15.44
N ARG A 394 15.88 18.76 14.32
CA ARG A 394 16.34 20.12 14.08
C ARG A 394 16.31 20.43 12.59
N GLN A 395 16.12 21.68 12.27
CA GLN A 395 16.13 22.14 10.89
C GLN A 395 17.44 21.73 10.19
N GLY A 396 17.32 21.14 9.00
CA GLY A 396 18.45 20.70 8.18
C GLY A 396 19.08 19.36 8.60
N LEU A 397 18.62 18.70 9.67
CA LEU A 397 19.15 17.40 10.13
C LEU A 397 19.17 16.36 9.00
N LEU A 398 18.07 16.20 8.27
CA LEU A 398 17.99 15.23 7.18
C LEU A 398 18.96 15.54 6.04
N ALA A 399 19.13 16.84 5.70
CA ALA A 399 20.08 17.26 4.68
C ALA A 399 21.53 16.93 5.10
N GLU A 400 21.88 17.13 6.36
CA GLU A 400 23.21 16.82 6.91
C GLU A 400 23.48 15.31 6.91
N VAL A 401 22.54 14.50 7.39
CA VAL A 401 22.66 13.03 7.39
C VAL A 401 22.78 12.48 5.98
N MET A 402 21.93 12.94 5.05
CA MET A 402 22.00 12.52 3.66
C MET A 402 23.29 12.96 2.97
N ARG A 403 23.82 14.14 3.32
CA ARG A 403 25.13 14.60 2.83
C ARG A 403 26.24 13.71 3.36
N THR A 404 26.20 13.32 4.62
CA THR A 404 27.15 12.38 5.21
C THR A 404 27.12 11.03 4.49
N PHE A 405 25.94 10.51 4.16
CA PHE A 405 25.83 9.27 3.36
C PHE A 405 26.48 9.44 1.98
N ARG A 406 26.15 10.52 1.25
CA ARG A 406 26.72 10.81 -0.05
C ARG A 406 28.25 10.93 -0.01
N GLU A 407 28.81 11.67 0.94
CA GLU A 407 30.26 11.89 1.09
C GLU A 407 31.03 10.59 1.42
N ASN A 408 30.33 9.58 1.93
CA ASN A 408 30.90 8.25 2.19
C ASN A 408 30.51 7.21 1.12
N GLY A 409 29.98 7.65 -0.04
CA GLY A 409 29.66 6.77 -1.16
C GLY A 409 28.46 5.86 -0.91
N LEU A 410 27.59 6.18 0.06
CA LEU A 410 26.39 5.42 0.32
C LEU A 410 25.22 5.93 -0.54
N ASN A 411 24.49 4.99 -1.12
CA ASN A 411 23.22 5.24 -1.79
C ASN A 411 22.06 4.82 -0.91
N VAL A 412 21.02 5.66 -0.81
CA VAL A 412 19.81 5.36 -0.04
C VAL A 412 18.77 4.77 -0.98
N THR A 413 18.50 3.47 -0.86
CA THR A 413 17.54 2.76 -1.70
C THR A 413 16.10 2.90 -1.20
N ARG A 414 15.94 3.09 0.10
CA ARG A 414 14.65 3.29 0.75
C ARG A 414 14.82 4.15 2.00
N ALA A 415 13.86 5.02 2.26
CA ALA A 415 13.81 5.76 3.51
C ALA A 415 12.39 5.84 4.06
N GLU A 416 12.29 5.76 5.38
CA GLU A 416 11.08 6.03 6.14
C GLU A 416 11.43 7.06 7.22
N ILE A 417 10.83 8.23 7.09
CA ILE A 417 11.08 9.38 7.95
C ILE A 417 9.83 9.63 8.79
N SER A 418 9.99 9.88 10.07
CA SER A 418 8.88 10.19 10.97
C SER A 418 9.37 11.06 12.11
N THR A 419 8.80 12.26 12.20
CA THR A 419 9.04 13.20 13.30
C THR A 419 7.77 13.32 14.12
N ILE A 420 7.88 13.15 15.43
CA ILE A 420 6.79 13.25 16.40
C ILE A 420 7.22 14.20 17.52
N GLY A 421 6.57 15.37 17.58
CA GLY A 421 7.01 16.44 18.45
C GLY A 421 8.43 16.88 18.11
N ASP A 422 9.33 16.86 19.09
CA ASP A 422 10.73 17.27 18.94
C ASP A 422 11.69 16.09 18.65
N ARG A 423 11.14 14.89 18.39
CA ARG A 423 11.96 13.69 18.14
C ARG A 423 11.70 13.11 16.78
N THR A 424 12.79 12.78 16.10
CA THR A 424 12.73 12.07 14.82
C THR A 424 13.20 10.63 14.99
N SER A 425 12.53 9.72 14.27
CA SER A 425 12.89 8.32 14.16
C SER A 425 12.84 7.94 12.68
N ASN A 426 14.01 7.83 12.07
CA ASN A 426 14.15 7.63 10.63
C ASN A 426 14.85 6.31 10.37
N VAL A 427 14.37 5.59 9.38
CA VAL A 427 14.95 4.33 8.92
C VAL A 427 15.44 4.52 7.49
N PHE A 428 16.70 4.18 7.26
CA PHE A 428 17.34 4.25 5.95
C PHE A 428 17.86 2.87 5.56
N TYR A 429 17.66 2.51 4.31
CA TYR A 429 18.23 1.32 3.72
C TYR A 429 19.28 1.78 2.74
N VAL A 430 20.54 1.37 2.97
CA VAL A 430 21.69 1.88 2.24
C VAL A 430 22.48 0.77 1.59
N THR A 431 22.99 1.06 0.39
CA THR A 431 23.93 0.25 -0.37
C THR A 431 25.19 1.06 -0.66
N ASP A 432 26.19 0.46 -1.25
CA ASP A 432 27.26 1.20 -1.91
C ASP A 432 26.75 1.90 -3.20
N ALA A 433 27.62 2.65 -3.86
CA ALA A 433 27.27 3.39 -5.08
C ALA A 433 26.91 2.47 -6.27
N ILE A 434 27.25 1.19 -6.21
CA ILE A 434 27.04 0.19 -7.29
C ILE A 434 25.78 -0.67 -6.99
N GLY A 435 25.25 -0.58 -5.75
CA GLY A 435 24.06 -1.31 -5.33
C GLY A 435 24.33 -2.56 -4.49
N TYR A 436 25.59 -2.82 -4.12
CA TYR A 436 25.95 -3.93 -3.20
C TYR A 436 25.80 -3.48 -1.73
N PRO A 437 25.71 -4.44 -0.78
CA PRO A 437 25.73 -4.12 0.63
C PRO A 437 26.96 -3.29 1.00
N ALA A 438 26.76 -2.19 1.73
CA ALA A 438 27.82 -1.27 2.08
C ALA A 438 28.87 -1.91 3.02
N ASP A 439 30.15 -1.56 2.84
CA ASP A 439 31.26 -2.04 3.69
C ASP A 439 30.99 -1.64 5.16
N PRO A 440 31.06 -2.59 6.12
CA PRO A 440 30.90 -2.30 7.55
C PRO A 440 31.82 -1.17 8.07
N LYS A 441 33.01 -1.00 7.51
CA LYS A 441 33.94 0.10 7.87
C LYS A 441 33.40 1.46 7.46
N ILE A 442 32.77 1.55 6.28
CA ILE A 442 32.12 2.77 5.82
C ILE A 442 30.93 3.10 6.70
N ILE A 443 30.12 2.09 7.04
CA ILE A 443 28.99 2.25 7.96
C ILE A 443 29.45 2.78 9.32
N GLU A 444 30.51 2.20 9.88
CA GLU A 444 31.05 2.66 11.17
C GLU A 444 31.60 4.09 11.10
N SER A 445 32.29 4.47 10.01
CA SER A 445 32.74 5.86 9.77
C SER A 445 31.54 6.83 9.73
N VAL A 446 30.47 6.45 9.07
CA VAL A 446 29.25 7.26 9.01
C VAL A 446 28.61 7.40 10.39
N ARG A 447 28.53 6.31 11.17
CA ARG A 447 28.00 6.33 12.52
C ARG A 447 28.80 7.24 13.45
N GLN A 448 30.14 7.26 13.33
CA GLN A 448 30.99 8.16 14.08
C GLN A 448 30.72 9.64 13.73
N LYS A 449 30.48 9.96 12.46
CA LYS A 449 30.19 11.32 12.01
C LYS A 449 28.80 11.81 12.42
N VAL A 450 27.79 10.95 12.34
CA VAL A 450 26.40 11.28 12.71
C VAL A 450 26.19 11.22 14.22
N GLY A 451 26.91 10.34 14.92
CA GLY A 451 26.82 10.07 16.35
C GLY A 451 26.41 8.62 16.63
N LEU A 452 27.29 7.90 17.32
CA LEU A 452 27.12 6.46 17.64
C LEU A 452 25.85 6.16 18.45
N SER A 453 25.41 7.11 19.27
CA SER A 453 24.18 6.99 20.06
C SER A 453 22.91 7.21 19.24
N HIS A 454 23.00 7.97 18.15
CA HIS A 454 21.87 8.39 17.33
C HIS A 454 21.62 7.48 16.15
N LEU A 455 22.70 7.01 15.48
CA LEU A 455 22.60 6.14 14.30
C LEU A 455 22.97 4.71 14.65
N LYS A 456 22.03 3.80 14.59
CA LYS A 456 22.17 2.37 14.91
C LYS A 456 22.05 1.52 13.65
N VAL A 457 22.90 0.50 13.54
CA VAL A 457 22.70 -0.57 12.55
C VAL A 457 21.64 -1.51 13.13
N LYS A 458 20.58 -1.76 12.37
CA LYS A 458 19.67 -2.86 12.65
C LYS A 458 20.09 -4.06 11.82
N GLU A 459 20.60 -5.06 12.46
CA GLU A 459 20.71 -6.38 11.83
C GLU A 459 19.30 -6.82 11.51
N LEU A 460 19.02 -7.10 10.23
CA LEU A 460 17.87 -7.93 9.90
C LEU A 460 18.13 -9.24 10.63
N ALA A 461 17.22 -9.61 11.52
CA ALA A 461 17.16 -10.96 12.01
C ALA A 461 16.87 -11.85 10.78
N LEU A 462 17.92 -12.23 10.08
CA LEU A 462 17.93 -13.43 9.27
C LEU A 462 17.56 -14.51 10.28
N VAL A 463 16.35 -15.08 10.15
CA VAL A 463 15.98 -16.29 10.83
C VAL A 463 16.86 -17.39 10.22
N CYS A 464 18.12 -17.38 10.61
CA CYS A 464 18.99 -18.53 10.46
C CYS A 464 18.51 -19.52 11.53
N HIS A 465 17.68 -20.47 11.15
CA HIS A 465 17.64 -21.76 11.80
C HIS A 465 18.97 -22.46 11.56
N GLU A 466 20.03 -21.96 12.20
CA GLU A 466 21.18 -22.82 12.50
C GLU A 466 20.77 -23.73 13.64
N LYS A 467 20.88 -25.02 13.36
CA LYS A 467 20.66 -26.15 14.26
C LYS A 467 21.22 -25.85 15.64
N ALA A 468 20.35 -25.82 16.62
CA ALA A 468 20.74 -25.96 18.02
C ALA A 468 21.29 -27.36 18.23
N GLU A 469 22.60 -27.49 18.22
CA GLU A 469 23.30 -28.53 18.97
C GLU A 469 24.18 -27.85 20.00
N ARG A 470 23.70 -27.96 21.28
CA ARG A 470 24.44 -27.89 22.55
C ARG A 470 25.32 -26.63 22.79
N GLU A 471 25.14 -25.88 23.79
CA GLU A 471 25.39 -26.15 25.24
C GLU A 471 24.86 -25.00 26.09
N ASP A 472 24.53 -25.33 27.34
CA ASP A 472 24.12 -24.46 28.42
C ASP A 472 25.10 -23.33 28.66
N GLU A 473 24.61 -22.06 28.79
CA GLU A 473 24.82 -21.20 29.91
C GLU A 473 24.10 -19.87 29.78
N ALA A 474 23.57 -19.45 30.89
CA ALA A 474 22.60 -18.43 31.15
C ALA A 474 23.05 -16.98 30.87
N VAL A 475 22.01 -16.13 30.83
CA VAL A 475 21.92 -14.72 31.24
C VAL A 475 21.78 -13.67 30.11
N GLY A 476 20.53 -13.22 29.85
CA GLY A 476 20.32 -11.77 29.92
C GLY A 476 20.24 -10.97 28.65
N VAL A 477 19.67 -11.46 27.49
CA VAL A 477 19.46 -10.60 26.29
C VAL A 477 18.00 -10.48 25.85
N GLY A 478 17.08 -11.16 26.52
CA GLY A 478 15.64 -11.20 26.11
C GLY A 478 14.85 -9.89 26.29
N GLY A 479 15.33 -8.94 27.09
CA GLY A 479 14.57 -7.74 27.43
C GLY A 479 14.61 -6.61 26.39
N ALA A 480 15.70 -6.45 25.66
CA ALA A 480 15.89 -5.33 24.75
C ALA A 480 15.15 -5.51 23.41
N VAL A 481 15.02 -6.75 22.93
CA VAL A 481 14.33 -7.06 21.66
C VAL A 481 12.81 -6.92 21.80
N LEU A 482 12.25 -7.30 22.96
CA LEU A 482 10.81 -7.15 23.23
C LEU A 482 10.39 -5.67 23.31
N LEU A 483 11.24 -4.81 23.85
CA LEU A 483 10.96 -3.36 23.95
C LEU A 483 10.99 -2.67 22.57
N CYS A 484 11.85 -3.10 21.65
CA CYS A 484 11.91 -2.53 20.29
C CYS A 484 10.71 -2.91 19.43
N LEU A 485 10.21 -4.14 19.54
CA LEU A 485 9.03 -4.61 18.77
C LEU A 485 7.73 -3.98 19.27
N GLY A 486 7.57 -3.85 20.58
CA GLY A 486 6.47 -3.09 21.17
C GLY A 486 6.42 -1.63 20.73
N SER A 487 7.59 -1.01 20.47
CA SER A 487 7.69 0.36 19.99
C SER A 487 7.22 0.53 18.54
N LEU A 488 7.43 -0.44 17.67
CA LEU A 488 7.00 -0.38 16.26
C LEU A 488 5.47 -0.56 16.10
N VAL A 489 4.89 -1.49 16.84
CA VAL A 489 3.43 -1.66 16.89
C VAL A 489 2.78 -0.43 17.52
N ARG A 490 3.32 0.06 18.63
CA ARG A 490 2.87 1.28 19.31
C ARG A 490 2.98 2.51 18.42
N ARG A 491 4.04 2.62 17.61
CA ARG A 491 4.27 3.69 16.64
C ARG A 491 3.24 3.65 15.51
N ASN A 492 2.92 2.46 14.97
CA ASN A 492 1.89 2.33 13.94
C ASN A 492 0.50 2.65 14.50
N LEU A 493 0.18 2.17 15.69
CA LEU A 493 -1.08 2.50 16.38
C LEU A 493 -1.18 4.00 16.73
N TYR A 494 -0.05 4.65 17.03
CA TYR A 494 0.00 6.10 17.25
C TYR A 494 -0.19 6.87 15.93
N ASN A 495 0.49 6.45 14.85
CA ASN A 495 0.32 7.05 13.52
C ASN A 495 -1.10 6.86 12.95
N LEU A 496 -1.80 5.82 13.39
CA LEU A 496 -3.20 5.57 13.06
C LEU A 496 -4.18 6.28 14.04
N GLY A 497 -3.67 7.04 15.01
CA GLY A 497 -4.49 7.75 15.98
C GLY A 497 -5.17 6.88 17.05
N LEU A 498 -4.75 5.62 17.17
CA LEU A 498 -5.37 4.63 18.05
C LEU A 498 -4.89 4.71 19.51
N ILE A 499 -3.73 5.32 19.76
CA ILE A 499 -3.19 5.49 21.11
C ILE A 499 -2.79 6.96 21.31
N LYS A 500 -3.26 7.59 22.39
CA LYS A 500 -2.78 8.88 22.85
C LYS A 500 -1.51 8.68 23.67
N SER A 501 -0.49 9.53 23.47
CA SER A 501 0.68 9.50 24.35
C SER A 501 0.23 9.90 25.76
N CYS A 502 0.38 9.02 26.73
CA CYS A 502 0.38 9.45 28.13
C CYS A 502 1.74 10.10 28.39
N SER A 503 1.68 11.39 28.70
CA SER A 503 2.81 12.17 29.22
C SER A 503 3.29 11.61 30.56
#